data_b6b1b4e222d04258a8b6c25fd6db892e
#
_entry.id   b6b1b4e222d04258a8b6c25fd6db892e
#
_cell.length_a   1.000
_cell.length_b   1.000
_cell.length_c   1.000
_cell.angle_alpha   90.00
_cell.angle_beta   90.00
_cell.angle_gamma   90.00
#
_symmetry.space_group_name_H-M   'P 1'
#
loop_
_entity.id
_entity.type
_entity.pdbx_description
1 polymer ?
#
loop_
_entity_poly.entity_id
_entity_poly.type
_entity_poly.pdbx_seq_one_letter_code
_entity_poly.pdbx_strand_id
1 'polypeptide(L)'
;VLNTQLFDFEKASESAGWIKELTAGGHATHTPETEEYGITSFAYTRRLPFHAKRFHQWLEQMPENIVRTKGIVWLAQYNDVACLLSQAGSSCNIHPVTYWVATMSERQQEAILEARQDVAEDWDIEYGDRQTQFVIIGTDLDQEKISRELDACLIRSDEIDEDWRLLDSPYQWTYDQRM
;
A
#
# COMPACT_ATOMS: atom_id res chain seq x y z
N VAL A 1 24.01 13.05 -0.24
CA VAL A 1 24.44 11.66 -0.43
C VAL A 1 25.90 11.59 0.02
N LEU A 2 26.17 10.88 1.14
CA LEU A 2 27.53 10.66 1.61
C LEU A 2 28.20 9.63 0.69
N ASN A 3 29.14 10.07 -0.12
CA ASN A 3 30.01 9.16 -0.89
C ASN A 3 31.04 8.54 0.06
N THR A 4 30.68 7.42 0.66
CA THR A 4 31.52 6.73 1.67
C THR A 4 32.62 5.90 1.04
N GLN A 5 32.66 5.72 -0.29
CA GLN A 5 33.56 4.82 -1.01
C GLN A 5 33.59 3.37 -0.47
N LEU A 6 32.57 2.98 0.33
CA LEU A 6 32.49 1.65 0.92
C LEU A 6 31.92 0.60 -0.04
N PHE A 7 31.25 1.04 -1.11
CA PHE A 7 30.71 0.14 -2.13
C PHE A 7 31.55 0.25 -3.41
N ASP A 8 32.15 -0.86 -3.80
CA ASP A 8 32.92 -1.04 -5.04
C ASP A 8 32.17 -2.01 -5.94
N PHE A 9 31.57 -1.48 -7.02
CA PHE A 9 30.74 -2.27 -7.93
C PHE A 9 31.53 -3.38 -8.63
N GLU A 10 32.77 -3.12 -9.02
CA GLU A 10 33.62 -4.13 -9.70
C GLU A 10 33.92 -5.30 -8.75
N LYS A 11 34.34 -5.01 -7.51
CA LYS A 11 34.56 -6.06 -6.49
C LYS A 11 33.29 -6.79 -6.09
N ALA A 12 32.12 -6.08 -6.07
CA ALA A 12 30.86 -6.71 -5.76
C ALA A 12 30.41 -7.64 -6.90
N SER A 13 30.56 -7.24 -8.17
CA SER A 13 30.20 -8.05 -9.33
C SER A 13 31.08 -9.29 -9.53
N GLU A 14 32.33 -9.26 -9.06
CA GLU A 14 33.28 -10.38 -9.09
C GLU A 14 33.25 -11.24 -7.82
N SER A 15 32.40 -10.92 -6.86
CA SER A 15 32.35 -11.67 -5.61
C SER A 15 31.94 -13.14 -5.86
N ALA A 16 32.60 -14.05 -5.14
CA ALA A 16 32.38 -15.49 -5.30
C ALA A 16 30.93 -15.93 -5.12
N GLY A 17 30.14 -15.18 -4.36
CA GLY A 17 28.69 -15.37 -4.20
C GLY A 17 27.91 -15.10 -5.49
N TRP A 18 28.16 -13.98 -6.16
CA TRP A 18 27.52 -13.61 -7.43
C TRP A 18 27.88 -14.57 -8.55
N ILE A 19 29.17 -14.92 -8.67
CA ILE A 19 29.63 -15.87 -9.70
C ILE A 19 28.99 -17.23 -9.50
N LYS A 20 28.88 -17.69 -8.26
CA LYS A 20 28.24 -18.98 -7.93
C LYS A 20 26.75 -19.00 -8.28
N GLU A 21 26.02 -17.91 -8.04
CA GLU A 21 24.62 -17.78 -8.42
C GLU A 21 24.42 -17.72 -9.93
N LEU A 22 25.25 -16.95 -10.65
CA LEU A 22 25.16 -16.83 -12.09
C LEU A 22 25.60 -18.09 -12.86
N THR A 23 26.59 -18.84 -12.35
CA THR A 23 27.15 -20.01 -13.04
C THR A 23 26.47 -21.32 -12.68
N ALA A 24 25.83 -21.43 -11.52
CA ALA A 24 25.17 -22.66 -11.08
C ALA A 24 23.76 -22.89 -11.62
N GLY A 25 23.26 -22.02 -12.54
CA GLY A 25 21.88 -22.13 -13.03
C GLY A 25 20.86 -21.97 -11.87
N GLY A 26 21.11 -21.02 -11.01
CA GLY A 26 20.72 -20.83 -9.61
C GLY A 26 19.26 -20.94 -9.18
N HIS A 27 18.36 -21.45 -10.01
CA HIS A 27 16.94 -21.65 -9.57
C HIS A 27 16.61 -23.07 -9.04
N ALA A 28 17.57 -24.01 -9.10
CA ALA A 28 17.26 -25.40 -8.77
C ALA A 28 17.66 -25.86 -7.36
N THR A 29 18.39 -25.05 -6.59
CA THR A 29 18.89 -25.45 -5.26
C THR A 29 18.77 -24.37 -4.16
N HIS A 30 18.17 -23.22 -4.45
CA HIS A 30 17.86 -22.23 -3.41
C HIS A 30 16.51 -22.55 -2.81
N THR A 31 16.48 -22.97 -1.55
CA THR A 31 15.27 -22.85 -0.74
C THR A 31 14.95 -21.35 -0.69
N PRO A 32 13.79 -20.87 -1.16
CA PRO A 32 13.44 -19.47 -1.08
C PRO A 32 13.64 -18.97 0.36
N GLU A 33 14.21 -17.79 0.56
CA GLU A 33 14.40 -17.19 1.90
C GLU A 33 13.10 -17.18 2.70
N THR A 34 11.95 -17.12 2.01
CA THR A 34 10.61 -17.29 2.57
C THR A 34 10.42 -18.62 3.29
N GLU A 35 10.98 -19.73 2.79
CA GLU A 35 10.88 -21.04 3.44
C GLU A 35 11.88 -21.19 4.60
N GLU A 36 13.05 -20.55 4.50
CA GLU A 36 14.09 -20.62 5.52
C GLU A 36 13.76 -19.81 6.77
N TYR A 37 13.10 -18.64 6.60
CA TYR A 37 12.82 -17.71 7.71
C TYR A 37 11.32 -17.53 8.00
N GLY A 38 10.43 -18.28 7.35
CA GLY A 38 8.98 -18.16 7.52
C GLY A 38 8.42 -16.80 7.10
N ILE A 39 9.17 -16.03 6.29
CA ILE A 39 8.75 -14.72 5.80
C ILE A 39 7.74 -14.92 4.68
N THR A 40 6.55 -14.36 4.84
CA THR A 40 5.47 -14.41 3.86
C THR A 40 4.99 -13.00 3.54
N SER A 41 4.31 -12.86 2.40
CA SER A 41 3.70 -11.60 2.02
C SER A 41 2.40 -11.83 1.25
N PHE A 42 1.47 -10.88 1.37
CA PHE A 42 0.28 -10.83 0.55
C PHE A 42 -0.13 -9.39 0.26
N ALA A 43 -0.86 -9.21 -0.85
CA ALA A 43 -1.47 -7.92 -1.18
C ALA A 43 -2.91 -7.89 -0.65
N TYR A 44 -3.26 -6.83 0.06
CA TYR A 44 -4.62 -6.51 0.44
C TYR A 44 -5.18 -5.46 -0.52
N THR A 45 -6.27 -5.77 -1.20
CA THR A 45 -6.91 -4.87 -2.17
C THR A 45 -8.41 -4.80 -1.92
N ARG A 46 -8.97 -3.59 -1.81
CA ARG A 46 -10.42 -3.34 -1.67
C ARG A 46 -10.81 -2.06 -2.39
N ARG A 47 -12.02 -2.06 -2.95
CA ARG A 47 -12.65 -0.88 -3.56
C ARG A 47 -13.71 -0.21 -2.67
N LEU A 48 -13.57 -0.36 -1.37
CA LEU A 48 -14.29 0.40 -0.36
C LEU A 48 -13.27 1.16 0.49
N PRO A 49 -13.59 2.42 0.90
CA PRO A 49 -12.67 3.17 1.74
C PRO A 49 -12.67 2.66 3.17
N PHE A 50 -11.57 2.84 3.84
CA PHE A 50 -11.49 2.67 5.28
C PHE A 50 -12.15 3.85 6.02
N HIS A 51 -12.82 3.56 7.12
CA HIS A 51 -13.12 4.55 8.14
C HIS A 51 -11.81 4.91 8.87
N ALA A 52 -11.37 6.16 8.77
CA ALA A 52 -10.04 6.58 9.22
C ALA A 52 -9.73 6.21 10.68
N LYS A 53 -10.71 6.38 11.60
CA LYS A 53 -10.52 6.06 13.02
C LYS A 53 -10.39 4.56 13.26
N ARG A 54 -11.23 3.72 12.61
CA ARG A 54 -11.14 2.25 12.75
C ARG A 54 -9.82 1.72 12.21
N PHE A 55 -9.42 2.21 11.04
CA PHE A 55 -8.16 1.82 10.44
C PHE A 55 -6.95 2.26 11.28
N HIS A 56 -6.97 3.48 11.83
CA HIS A 56 -5.93 3.95 12.73
C HIS A 56 -5.80 3.07 13.99
N GLN A 57 -6.92 2.72 14.61
CA GLN A 57 -6.94 1.83 15.76
C GLN A 57 -6.36 0.44 15.44
N TRP A 58 -6.65 -0.08 14.25
CA TRP A 58 -6.04 -1.33 13.79
C TRP A 58 -4.53 -1.18 13.62
N LEU A 59 -4.04 -0.07 13.05
CA LEU A 59 -2.61 0.20 12.91
C LEU A 59 -1.89 0.27 14.26
N GLU A 60 -2.53 0.83 15.29
CA GLU A 60 -1.98 0.87 16.66
C GLU A 60 -1.93 -0.51 17.33
N GLN A 61 -2.77 -1.43 16.91
CA GLN A 61 -2.88 -2.79 17.44
C GLN A 61 -2.36 -3.85 16.45
N MET A 62 -1.59 -3.41 15.46
CA MET A 62 -1.08 -4.29 14.41
C MET A 62 -0.30 -5.47 15.02
N PRO A 63 -0.52 -6.71 14.51
CA PRO A 63 0.23 -7.87 14.96
C PRO A 63 1.75 -7.68 14.85
N GLU A 64 2.48 -8.07 15.90
CA GLU A 64 3.94 -7.89 15.98
C GLU A 64 4.71 -8.67 14.90
N ASN A 65 4.12 -9.72 14.35
CA ASN A 65 4.69 -10.51 13.27
C ASN A 65 4.56 -9.85 11.89
N ILE A 66 3.87 -8.71 11.77
CA ILE A 66 3.91 -7.86 10.59
C ILE A 66 5.16 -6.98 10.67
N VAL A 67 6.11 -7.25 9.77
CA VAL A 67 7.41 -6.55 9.73
C VAL A 67 7.33 -5.28 8.91
N ARG A 68 6.57 -5.30 7.81
CA ARG A 68 6.45 -4.18 6.88
C ARG A 68 5.11 -4.15 6.18
N THR A 69 4.55 -2.94 6.05
CA THR A 69 3.43 -2.67 5.14
C THR A 69 3.73 -1.45 4.28
N LYS A 70 3.35 -1.50 3.00
CA LYS A 70 3.48 -0.36 2.11
C LYS A 70 2.46 -0.40 0.98
N GLY A 71 1.85 0.74 0.69
CA GLY A 71 0.95 0.90 -0.45
C GLY A 71 0.00 2.07 -0.29
N ILE A 72 -1.03 2.08 -1.12
CA ILE A 72 -2.02 3.16 -1.18
C ILE A 72 -3.25 2.77 -0.36
N VAL A 73 -3.76 3.74 0.36
CA VAL A 73 -4.95 3.62 1.20
C VAL A 73 -5.96 4.69 0.80
N TRP A 74 -7.20 4.27 0.64
CA TRP A 74 -8.33 5.15 0.47
C TRP A 74 -9.07 5.31 1.80
N LEU A 75 -9.12 6.53 2.32
CA LEU A 75 -9.83 6.88 3.55
C LEU A 75 -11.10 7.66 3.22
N ALA A 76 -12.22 7.29 3.81
CA ALA A 76 -13.52 7.90 3.55
C ALA A 76 -13.53 9.40 3.85
N GLN A 77 -12.96 9.83 4.98
CA GLN A 77 -12.89 11.24 5.37
C GLN A 77 -12.01 12.10 4.44
N TYR A 78 -11.13 11.45 3.70
CA TYR A 78 -10.19 12.07 2.75
C TYR A 78 -10.42 11.52 1.34
N ASN A 79 -11.70 11.50 0.92
CA ASN A 79 -12.17 10.85 -0.30
C ASN A 79 -11.55 11.38 -1.60
N ASP A 80 -10.94 12.58 -1.55
CA ASP A 80 -10.37 13.22 -2.73
C ASP A 80 -8.91 12.82 -2.96
N VAL A 81 -8.24 12.27 -1.97
CA VAL A 81 -6.79 12.01 -2.01
C VAL A 81 -6.44 10.55 -1.71
N ALA A 82 -5.46 10.05 -2.42
CA ALA A 82 -4.80 8.80 -2.11
C ALA A 82 -3.78 9.02 -1.00
N CYS A 83 -3.81 8.16 0.02
CA CYS A 83 -2.85 8.22 1.12
C CYS A 83 -1.81 7.10 0.97
N LEU A 84 -0.54 7.41 1.22
CA LEU A 84 0.53 6.42 1.30
C LEU A 84 0.64 5.91 2.73
N LEU A 85 0.47 4.60 2.90
CA LEU A 85 0.83 3.88 4.10
C LEU A 85 2.27 3.39 3.98
N SER A 86 3.08 3.62 5.00
CA SER A 86 4.43 3.07 5.13
C SER A 86 4.69 2.69 6.57
N GLN A 87 4.81 1.39 6.84
CA GLN A 87 5.15 0.87 8.15
C GLN A 87 6.39 -0.01 8.05
N ALA A 88 7.29 0.10 9.02
CA ALA A 88 8.46 -0.75 9.17
C ALA A 88 8.82 -0.87 10.67
N GLY A 89 8.75 -2.08 11.21
CA GLY A 89 8.83 -2.30 12.65
C GLY A 89 7.77 -1.50 13.41
N SER A 90 8.16 -0.78 14.44
CA SER A 90 7.26 0.06 15.22
C SER A 90 6.94 1.43 14.58
N SER A 91 7.60 1.78 13.48
CA SER A 91 7.35 3.05 12.80
C SER A 91 6.22 2.91 11.80
N CYS A 92 5.15 3.67 11.96
CA CYS A 92 4.03 3.72 11.05
C CYS A 92 3.75 5.17 10.64
N ASN A 93 3.63 5.40 9.34
CA ASN A 93 3.32 6.71 8.77
C ASN A 93 2.25 6.55 7.69
N ILE A 94 1.28 7.46 7.71
CA ILE A 94 0.25 7.60 6.68
C ILE A 94 0.07 9.08 6.35
N HIS A 95 0.07 9.42 5.06
CA HIS A 95 -0.08 10.81 4.61
C HIS A 95 -0.64 10.89 3.18
N PRO A 96 -1.36 11.96 2.82
CA PRO A 96 -1.81 12.21 1.47
C PRO A 96 -0.62 12.35 0.50
N VAL A 97 -0.73 11.77 -0.70
CA VAL A 97 0.35 11.83 -1.71
C VAL A 97 -0.11 12.35 -3.05
N THR A 98 -1.37 12.12 -3.44
CA THR A 98 -1.92 12.59 -4.71
C THR A 98 -3.44 12.63 -4.66
N TYR A 99 -4.06 13.32 -5.61
CA TYR A 99 -5.50 13.25 -5.84
C TYR A 99 -5.85 12.03 -6.68
N TRP A 100 -7.02 11.47 -6.43
CA TRP A 100 -7.60 10.48 -7.32
C TRP A 100 -7.98 11.11 -8.65
N VAL A 101 -7.76 10.40 -9.75
CA VAL A 101 -8.20 10.85 -11.07
C VAL A 101 -9.71 11.08 -11.10
N ALA A 102 -10.46 10.24 -10.40
CA ALA A 102 -11.91 10.37 -10.28
C ALA A 102 -12.40 11.66 -9.60
N THR A 103 -11.51 12.47 -8.99
CA THR A 103 -11.87 13.78 -8.40
C THR A 103 -11.55 14.96 -9.32
N MET A 104 -10.91 14.69 -10.44
CA MET A 104 -10.53 15.70 -11.41
C MET A 104 -11.71 16.07 -12.34
N SER A 105 -11.58 17.14 -13.10
CA SER A 105 -12.58 17.51 -14.11
C SER A 105 -12.68 16.42 -15.20
N GLU A 106 -13.85 16.27 -15.82
CA GLU A 106 -14.09 15.27 -16.89
C GLU A 106 -13.01 15.33 -17.98
N ARG A 107 -12.65 16.53 -18.41
CA ARG A 107 -11.60 16.75 -19.41
C ARG A 107 -10.23 16.22 -18.96
N GLN A 108 -9.90 16.36 -17.69
CA GLN A 108 -8.64 15.85 -17.14
C GLN A 108 -8.68 14.33 -17.00
N GLN A 109 -9.83 13.78 -16.57
CA GLN A 109 -10.05 12.34 -16.50
C GLN A 109 -9.86 11.70 -17.88
N GLU A 110 -10.56 12.21 -18.91
CA GLU A 110 -10.42 11.73 -20.29
C GLU A 110 -8.96 11.75 -20.75
N ALA A 111 -8.26 12.87 -20.58
CA ALA A 111 -6.87 13.00 -20.99
C ALA A 111 -5.93 12.00 -20.29
N ILE A 112 -6.18 11.72 -19.00
CA ILE A 112 -5.38 10.75 -18.24
C ILE A 112 -5.72 9.32 -18.68
N LEU A 113 -6.99 8.98 -18.86
CA LEU A 113 -7.42 7.66 -19.29
C LEU A 113 -6.93 7.31 -20.69
N GLU A 114 -6.86 8.31 -21.58
CA GLU A 114 -6.25 8.14 -22.91
C GLU A 114 -4.72 7.93 -22.85
N ALA A 115 -4.04 8.64 -21.94
CA ALA A 115 -2.59 8.59 -21.81
C ALA A 115 -2.07 7.41 -20.96
N ARG A 116 -2.89 6.90 -20.04
CA ARG A 116 -2.53 5.89 -19.04
C ARG A 116 -3.46 4.69 -19.11
N GLN A 117 -3.08 3.74 -19.99
CA GLN A 117 -3.86 2.52 -20.21
C GLN A 117 -3.99 1.69 -18.92
N ASP A 118 -2.98 1.69 -18.06
CA ASP A 118 -3.00 1.02 -16.75
C ASP A 118 -4.10 1.55 -15.83
N VAL A 119 -4.35 2.86 -15.85
CA VAL A 119 -5.45 3.49 -15.08
C VAL A 119 -6.80 3.19 -15.72
N ALA A 120 -6.87 3.19 -17.04
CA ALA A 120 -8.10 2.91 -17.78
C ALA A 120 -8.57 1.46 -17.61
N GLU A 121 -7.65 0.50 -17.59
CA GLU A 121 -7.96 -0.93 -17.39
C GLU A 121 -8.46 -1.22 -15.97
N ASP A 122 -7.99 -0.46 -14.97
CA ASP A 122 -8.38 -0.62 -13.57
C ASP A 122 -9.52 0.33 -13.14
N TRP A 123 -10.13 1.05 -14.09
CA TRP A 123 -11.18 2.02 -13.81
C TRP A 123 -12.50 1.36 -13.41
N ASP A 124 -12.99 1.70 -12.21
CA ASP A 124 -14.29 1.26 -11.71
C ASP A 124 -15.40 2.26 -12.07
N ILE A 125 -16.59 1.76 -12.40
CA ILE A 125 -17.73 2.62 -12.82
C ILE A 125 -18.23 3.52 -11.68
N GLU A 126 -18.18 3.04 -10.44
CA GLU A 126 -18.70 3.76 -9.27
C GLU A 126 -17.59 4.58 -8.59
N TYR A 127 -16.40 4.01 -8.49
CA TYR A 127 -15.31 4.58 -7.68
C TYR A 127 -14.16 5.19 -8.49
N GLY A 128 -14.12 4.99 -9.80
CA GLY A 128 -13.03 5.42 -10.67
C GLY A 128 -11.74 4.65 -10.38
N ASP A 129 -10.65 5.38 -10.18
CA ASP A 129 -9.34 4.83 -9.79
C ASP A 129 -9.16 4.66 -8.28
N ARG A 130 -10.20 4.97 -7.48
CA ARG A 130 -10.12 4.85 -6.02
C ARG A 130 -10.05 3.40 -5.59
N GLN A 131 -9.01 3.07 -4.85
CA GLN A 131 -8.88 1.77 -4.21
C GLN A 131 -7.85 1.80 -3.08
N THR A 132 -8.00 0.88 -2.17
CA THR A 132 -6.93 0.53 -1.23
C THR A 132 -6.14 -0.64 -1.79
N GLN A 133 -4.82 -0.48 -1.88
CA GLN A 133 -3.90 -1.55 -2.27
C GLN A 133 -2.58 -1.39 -1.55
N PHE A 134 -2.27 -2.32 -0.66
CA PHE A 134 -0.96 -2.36 0.01
C PHE A 134 -0.50 -3.78 0.26
N VAL A 135 0.81 -3.95 0.34
CA VAL A 135 1.44 -5.24 0.63
C VAL A 135 1.77 -5.32 2.11
N ILE A 136 1.50 -6.48 2.69
CA ILE A 136 1.85 -6.86 4.06
C ILE A 136 2.93 -7.93 3.99
N ILE A 137 4.03 -7.73 4.70
CA ILE A 137 5.16 -8.65 4.80
C ILE A 137 5.37 -8.96 6.28
N GLY A 138 5.57 -10.21 6.62
CA GLY A 138 5.81 -10.64 7.99
C GLY A 138 6.15 -12.11 8.10
N THR A 139 6.18 -12.62 9.32
CA THR A 139 6.44 -14.03 9.62
C THR A 139 5.14 -14.69 10.08
N ASP A 140 4.89 -15.91 9.60
CA ASP A 140 3.71 -16.71 9.99
C ASP A 140 2.39 -15.91 9.94
N LEU A 141 2.17 -15.19 8.83
CA LEU A 141 0.99 -14.33 8.65
C LEU A 141 -0.28 -15.16 8.48
N ASP A 142 -1.27 -14.93 9.35
CA ASP A 142 -2.64 -15.37 9.13
C ASP A 142 -3.37 -14.38 8.21
N GLN A 143 -3.24 -14.59 6.89
CA GLN A 143 -3.82 -13.71 5.87
C GLN A 143 -5.33 -13.57 6.02
N GLU A 144 -6.05 -14.65 6.36
CA GLU A 144 -7.50 -14.60 6.48
C GLU A 144 -7.95 -13.78 7.69
N LYS A 145 -7.26 -13.94 8.82
CA LYS A 145 -7.53 -13.16 10.03
C LYS A 145 -7.24 -11.68 9.79
N ILE A 146 -6.06 -11.36 9.28
CA ILE A 146 -5.65 -9.97 9.00
C ILE A 146 -6.62 -9.32 8.01
N SER A 147 -7.00 -10.02 6.94
CA SER A 147 -7.95 -9.49 5.95
C SER A 147 -9.32 -9.22 6.58
N ARG A 148 -9.84 -10.11 7.42
CA ARG A 148 -11.12 -9.89 8.13
C ARG A 148 -11.06 -8.70 9.09
N GLU A 149 -9.96 -8.53 9.81
CA GLU A 149 -9.77 -7.39 10.71
C GLU A 149 -9.72 -6.07 9.92
N LEU A 150 -9.03 -6.06 8.78
CA LEU A 150 -9.00 -4.91 7.87
C LEU A 150 -10.38 -4.65 7.25
N ASP A 151 -11.08 -5.68 6.81
CA ASP A 151 -12.44 -5.54 6.27
C ASP A 151 -13.42 -4.94 7.30
N ALA A 152 -13.24 -5.22 8.58
CA ALA A 152 -14.01 -4.61 9.66
C ALA A 152 -13.74 -3.09 9.83
N CYS A 153 -12.63 -2.59 9.28
CA CYS A 153 -12.31 -1.16 9.28
C CYS A 153 -12.91 -0.41 8.08
N LEU A 154 -13.42 -1.09 7.06
CA LEU A 154 -14.07 -0.47 5.90
C LEU A 154 -15.36 0.25 6.29
N ILE A 155 -15.79 1.19 5.45
CA ILE A 155 -17.11 1.82 5.56
C ILE A 155 -18.18 0.74 5.54
N ARG A 156 -19.15 0.85 6.44
CA ARG A 156 -20.28 -0.06 6.59
C ARG A 156 -21.45 0.36 5.71
N SER A 157 -22.37 -0.55 5.46
CA SER A 157 -23.55 -0.29 4.64
C SER A 157 -24.44 0.85 5.16
N ASP A 158 -24.48 1.05 6.47
CA ASP A 158 -25.21 2.15 7.10
C ASP A 158 -24.49 3.50 7.03
N GLU A 159 -23.20 3.50 6.70
CA GLU A 159 -22.36 4.69 6.55
C GLU A 159 -22.18 5.12 5.08
N ILE A 160 -22.62 4.31 4.10
CA ILE A 160 -22.39 4.56 2.66
C ILE A 160 -23.04 5.86 2.20
N ASP A 161 -24.26 6.12 2.68
CA ASP A 161 -25.06 7.29 2.29
C ASP A 161 -24.79 8.53 3.16
N GLU A 162 -23.85 8.46 4.11
CA GLU A 162 -23.49 9.57 4.98
C GLU A 162 -22.46 10.51 4.32
N ASP A 163 -22.37 11.75 4.81
CA ASP A 163 -21.23 12.63 4.44
C ASP A 163 -19.97 12.16 5.16
N TRP A 164 -19.15 11.40 4.48
CA TRP A 164 -17.91 10.79 5.03
C TRP A 164 -16.94 11.81 5.62
N ARG A 165 -16.99 13.08 5.20
CA ARG A 165 -16.12 14.15 5.73
C ARG A 165 -16.44 14.47 7.18
N LEU A 166 -17.65 14.12 7.64
CA LEU A 166 -18.10 14.33 9.02
C LEU A 166 -17.77 13.16 9.96
N LEU A 167 -17.32 12.03 9.42
CA LEU A 167 -16.93 10.89 10.22
C LEU A 167 -15.65 11.19 11.04
N ASP A 168 -15.53 10.54 12.20
CA ASP A 168 -14.37 10.70 13.08
C ASP A 168 -13.05 10.33 12.40
N SER A 169 -12.06 11.22 12.50
CA SER A 169 -10.71 10.99 12.00
C SER A 169 -9.65 11.43 13.03
N PRO A 170 -8.63 10.61 13.27
CA PRO A 170 -7.47 11.00 14.08
C PRO A 170 -6.51 11.92 13.33
N TYR A 171 -6.67 12.02 11.99
CA TYR A 171 -5.81 12.82 11.14
C TYR A 171 -6.38 14.23 10.95
N GLN A 172 -5.51 15.23 10.87
CA GLN A 172 -5.88 16.64 10.64
C GLN A 172 -5.10 17.18 9.45
N TRP A 173 -5.26 16.51 8.30
CA TRP A 173 -4.59 16.98 7.09
C TRP A 173 -5.42 18.07 6.41
N THR A 174 -4.72 19.15 6.05
CA THR A 174 -5.25 20.17 5.15
C THR A 174 -4.64 19.96 3.77
N TYR A 175 -5.47 19.78 2.76
CA TYR A 175 -5.08 19.74 1.36
C TYR A 175 -5.98 20.68 0.57
N ASP A 176 -5.46 21.19 -0.54
CA ASP A 176 -6.21 22.18 -1.35
C ASP A 176 -7.38 21.45 -2.06
N GLN A 177 -8.61 21.77 -1.66
CA GLN A 177 -9.83 21.19 -2.26
C GLN A 177 -10.19 21.89 -3.59
N ARG A 178 -9.29 22.72 -4.14
CA ARG A 178 -9.51 23.46 -5.37
C ARG A 178 -8.84 22.76 -6.55
N MET A 179 -9.59 21.92 -7.19
CA MET A 179 -9.41 21.63 -8.60
C MET A 179 -10.75 21.60 -9.33
#